data_ddaa19eea79a5543154d89dca377a339
#
_entry.id   ddaa19eea79a5543154d89dca377a339
#
_cell.length_a   1.000
_cell.length_b   1.000
_cell.length_c   1.000
_cell.angle_alpha   90.00
_cell.angle_beta   90.00
_cell.angle_gamma   90.00
#
_symmetry.space_group_name_H-M   'P 1'
#
loop_
_entity.id
_entity.type
_entity.pdbx_description
1 polymer ?
#
loop_
_entity_poly.entity_id
_entity_poly.type
_entity_poly.pdbx_seq_one_letter_code
_entity_poly.pdbx_strand_id
1 'polypeptide(L)'
;MWRSSIINKSSANDISAYVKKNASENANIYIIGGEDVVSKQIADMMPGKKHRLEGDTRFETNLEVLKASGVHGEDIALCNAYNFADALSASAAGKPIMLVGSKLSDEQIAYLKTNNGKKFYLIGGSDVVSKNVENAVSKLGNVERLEGSDRFATSRVVAEKFFAGEHKKVYLTYGLNFPDGLCAGVLCAIDNSPLLLVSNSNLSEAAAYISKAKVQKCFVLGGDDLISSEAANKLLKK
;
A
#
# COMPACT_ATOMS: atom_id res chain seq x y z
N MET A 1 -2.65 12.16 13.49
CA MET A 1 -1.83 11.70 12.33
C MET A 1 -1.52 10.23 12.51
N TRP A 2 -1.86 9.39 11.54
CA TRP A 2 -1.53 7.97 11.53
C TRP A 2 -0.05 7.77 11.27
N ARG A 3 0.57 6.83 11.98
CA ARG A 3 1.96 6.38 11.75
C ARG A 3 1.97 4.88 11.75
N SER A 4 2.72 4.25 10.85
CA SER A 4 2.88 2.79 10.77
C SER A 4 4.32 2.38 11.00
N SER A 5 4.51 1.20 11.57
CA SER A 5 5.82 0.58 11.75
C SER A 5 5.71 -0.92 11.58
N ILE A 6 6.71 -1.53 10.93
CA ILE A 6 6.83 -2.98 10.82
C ILE A 6 7.57 -3.47 12.05
N ILE A 7 7.03 -4.49 12.72
CA ILE A 7 7.59 -5.01 13.97
C ILE A 7 7.85 -6.52 13.87
N ASN A 8 8.94 -6.95 14.48
CA ASN A 8 9.28 -8.35 14.76
C ASN A 8 10.02 -8.45 16.10
N LYS A 9 10.42 -9.66 16.52
CA LYS A 9 11.10 -9.86 17.81
C LYS A 9 12.39 -9.04 17.94
N SER A 10 13.18 -8.90 16.88
CA SER A 10 14.47 -8.19 16.94
C SER A 10 14.28 -6.67 17.00
N SER A 11 13.23 -6.13 16.38
CA SER A 11 12.94 -4.69 16.33
C SER A 11 11.98 -4.22 17.44
N ALA A 12 11.42 -5.12 18.26
CA ALA A 12 10.37 -4.80 19.21
C ALA A 12 10.78 -3.73 20.25
N ASN A 13 12.03 -3.80 20.77
CA ASN A 13 12.53 -2.81 21.73
C ASN A 13 12.65 -1.41 21.09
N ASP A 14 13.24 -1.32 19.91
CA ASP A 14 13.44 -0.03 19.22
C ASP A 14 12.12 0.59 18.80
N ILE A 15 11.18 -0.22 18.29
CA ILE A 15 9.84 0.23 17.94
C ILE A 15 9.08 0.67 19.19
N SER A 16 9.15 -0.08 20.29
CA SER A 16 8.53 0.32 21.57
C SER A 16 9.09 1.66 22.07
N ALA A 17 10.42 1.83 22.05
CA ALA A 17 11.05 3.09 22.44
C ALA A 17 10.61 4.26 21.54
N TYR A 18 10.54 4.03 20.23
CA TYR A 18 10.03 5.02 19.28
C TYR A 18 8.57 5.39 19.55
N VAL A 19 7.70 4.39 19.76
CA VAL A 19 6.28 4.64 20.03
C VAL A 19 6.09 5.36 21.35
N LYS A 20 6.79 4.97 22.42
CA LYS A 20 6.76 5.67 23.73
C LYS A 20 7.19 7.14 23.65
N LYS A 21 8.17 7.43 22.79
CA LYS A 21 8.64 8.80 22.57
C LYS A 21 7.65 9.66 21.77
N ASN A 22 6.86 9.05 20.89
CA ASN A 22 6.05 9.77 19.89
C ASN A 22 4.53 9.63 20.05
N ALA A 23 4.07 8.77 20.96
CA ALA A 23 2.65 8.58 21.26
C ALA A 23 2.35 9.01 22.71
N SER A 24 1.18 9.60 22.93
CA SER A 24 0.71 9.88 24.29
C SER A 24 0.31 8.57 25.00
N GLU A 25 0.25 8.61 26.34
CA GLU A 25 -0.21 7.50 27.16
C GLU A 25 -1.66 7.07 26.85
N ASN A 26 -2.47 7.97 26.29
CA ASN A 26 -3.85 7.70 25.88
C ASN A 26 -3.99 7.42 24.37
N ALA A 27 -2.88 7.25 23.64
CA ALA A 27 -2.94 6.96 22.20
C ALA A 27 -3.61 5.62 21.92
N ASN A 28 -4.39 5.55 20.83
CA ASN A 28 -4.86 4.28 20.30
C ASN A 28 -3.73 3.62 19.49
N ILE A 29 -3.36 2.42 19.88
CA ILE A 29 -2.35 1.60 19.21
C ILE A 29 -3.04 0.42 18.53
N TYR A 30 -3.04 0.39 17.22
CA TYR A 30 -3.61 -0.70 16.44
C TYR A 30 -2.52 -1.72 16.12
N ILE A 31 -2.74 -2.96 16.51
CA ILE A 31 -1.86 -4.11 16.28
C ILE A 31 -2.51 -4.96 15.21
N ILE A 32 -1.86 -5.06 14.06
CA ILE A 32 -2.41 -5.76 12.89
C ILE A 32 -1.78 -7.14 12.79
N GLY A 33 -2.60 -8.16 12.92
CA GLY A 33 -2.24 -9.58 12.91
C GLY A 33 -2.43 -10.27 14.24
N GLY A 34 -2.56 -11.60 14.19
CA GLY A 34 -2.77 -12.47 15.34
C GLY A 34 -1.55 -12.58 16.27
N GLU A 35 -1.71 -13.31 17.38
CA GLU A 35 -0.64 -13.48 18.37
C GLU A 35 0.52 -14.34 17.87
N ASP A 36 0.31 -15.15 16.85
CA ASP A 36 1.32 -15.91 16.12
C ASP A 36 2.28 -15.00 15.31
N VAL A 37 1.78 -13.84 14.86
CA VAL A 37 2.54 -12.84 14.08
C VAL A 37 3.11 -11.74 14.98
N VAL A 38 2.26 -11.12 15.81
CA VAL A 38 2.64 -10.09 16.79
C VAL A 38 2.22 -10.60 18.18
N SER A 39 3.15 -11.26 18.88
CA SER A 39 2.84 -11.88 20.17
C SER A 39 2.28 -10.88 21.18
N LYS A 40 1.52 -11.41 22.16
CA LYS A 40 1.00 -10.61 23.28
C LYS A 40 2.12 -9.86 24.01
N GLN A 41 3.28 -10.51 24.19
CA GLN A 41 4.45 -9.90 24.84
C GLN A 41 4.91 -8.63 24.07
N ILE A 42 4.98 -8.67 22.74
CA ILE A 42 5.35 -7.51 21.92
C ILE A 42 4.27 -6.43 22.02
N ALA A 43 3.00 -6.84 21.94
CA ALA A 43 1.87 -5.90 22.07
C ALA A 43 1.89 -5.16 23.41
N ASP A 44 2.18 -5.86 24.50
CA ASP A 44 2.21 -5.30 25.86
C ASP A 44 3.37 -4.30 26.07
N MET A 45 4.40 -4.33 25.23
CA MET A 45 5.48 -3.32 25.25
C MET A 45 5.03 -1.94 24.73
N MET A 46 3.95 -1.87 23.98
CA MET A 46 3.45 -0.61 23.42
C MET A 46 2.67 0.17 24.47
N PRO A 47 2.82 1.51 24.52
CA PRO A 47 2.03 2.36 25.39
C PRO A 47 0.59 2.50 24.87
N GLY A 48 -0.29 3.09 25.68
CA GLY A 48 -1.63 3.48 25.24
C GLY A 48 -2.64 2.34 25.19
N LYS A 49 -3.80 2.63 24.59
CA LYS A 49 -4.89 1.69 24.44
C LYS A 49 -4.69 0.82 23.19
N LYS A 50 -4.57 -0.48 23.41
CA LYS A 50 -4.30 -1.45 22.36
C LYS A 50 -5.57 -1.97 21.73
N HIS A 51 -5.59 -2.02 20.41
CA HIS A 51 -6.65 -2.58 19.59
C HIS A 51 -6.03 -3.58 18.63
N ARG A 52 -6.32 -4.86 18.81
CA ARG A 52 -5.85 -5.90 17.89
C ARG A 52 -6.87 -6.05 16.76
N LEU A 53 -6.35 -6.04 15.53
CA LEU A 53 -7.11 -6.27 14.30
C LEU A 53 -6.55 -7.55 13.68
N GLU A 54 -7.30 -8.64 13.76
CA GLU A 54 -6.87 -9.97 13.32
C GLU A 54 -8.04 -10.77 12.74
N GLY A 55 -7.71 -11.78 11.96
CA GLY A 55 -8.59 -12.80 11.44
C GLY A 55 -7.77 -14.04 11.12
N ASP A 56 -8.40 -15.17 10.87
CA ASP A 56 -7.74 -16.45 10.59
C ASP A 56 -6.87 -16.39 9.33
N THR A 57 -7.20 -15.49 8.43
CA THR A 57 -6.48 -15.28 7.18
C THR A 57 -6.11 -13.80 6.99
N ARG A 58 -5.18 -13.54 6.05
CA ARG A 58 -4.84 -12.17 5.62
C ARG A 58 -6.02 -11.39 5.05
N PHE A 59 -7.01 -12.08 4.50
CA PHE A 59 -8.23 -11.47 3.97
C PHE A 59 -9.12 -10.93 5.08
N GLU A 60 -9.33 -11.73 6.11
CA GLU A 60 -10.12 -11.36 7.30
C GLU A 60 -9.41 -10.28 8.10
N THR A 61 -8.09 -10.42 8.33
CA THR A 61 -7.30 -9.36 8.97
C THR A 61 -7.42 -8.04 8.21
N ASN A 62 -7.32 -8.06 6.88
CA ASN A 62 -7.50 -6.86 6.06
C ASN A 62 -8.92 -6.30 6.16
N LEU A 63 -9.94 -7.16 6.20
CA LEU A 63 -11.33 -6.74 6.36
C LEU A 63 -11.56 -6.06 7.72
N GLU A 64 -10.97 -6.58 8.80
CA GLU A 64 -11.02 -5.94 10.12
C GLU A 64 -10.33 -4.56 10.12
N VAL A 65 -9.20 -4.41 9.41
CA VAL A 65 -8.55 -3.11 9.21
C VAL A 65 -9.47 -2.14 8.46
N LEU A 66 -10.12 -2.59 7.39
CA LEU A 66 -11.07 -1.78 6.63
C LEU A 66 -12.27 -1.34 7.49
N LYS A 67 -12.84 -2.25 8.29
CA LYS A 67 -13.93 -1.93 9.22
C LYS A 67 -13.50 -0.92 10.29
N ALA A 68 -12.33 -1.14 10.89
CA ALA A 68 -11.79 -0.27 11.92
C ALA A 68 -11.40 1.13 11.40
N SER A 69 -11.08 1.26 10.12
CA SER A 69 -10.79 2.55 9.49
C SER A 69 -12.00 3.48 9.41
N GLY A 70 -13.21 2.95 9.53
CA GLY A 70 -14.47 3.70 9.40
C GLY A 70 -14.72 4.27 8.00
N VAL A 71 -13.97 3.78 7.00
CA VAL A 71 -14.11 4.26 5.62
C VAL A 71 -15.43 3.77 5.02
N HIS A 72 -16.26 4.71 4.63
CA HIS A 72 -17.53 4.45 3.95
C HIS A 72 -17.70 5.40 2.77
N GLY A 73 -18.24 4.88 1.67
CA GLY A 73 -18.55 5.68 0.49
C GLY A 73 -17.31 6.15 -0.30
N GLU A 74 -16.19 5.49 -0.14
CA GLU A 74 -14.95 5.79 -0.88
C GLU A 74 -14.69 4.80 -2.01
N ASP A 75 -13.90 5.22 -3.00
CA ASP A 75 -13.35 4.31 -3.99
C ASP A 75 -12.39 3.32 -3.34
N ILE A 76 -12.49 2.05 -3.70
CA ILE A 76 -11.67 0.97 -3.12
C ILE A 76 -10.74 0.38 -4.18
N ALA A 77 -9.46 0.21 -3.84
CA ALA A 77 -8.52 -0.55 -4.62
C ALA A 77 -8.54 -2.04 -4.21
N LEU A 78 -8.68 -2.94 -5.17
CA LEU A 78 -8.62 -4.38 -4.98
C LEU A 78 -7.27 -4.87 -5.49
N CYS A 79 -6.46 -5.45 -4.59
CA CYS A 79 -5.12 -5.94 -4.88
C CYS A 79 -4.99 -7.41 -4.50
N ASN A 80 -4.18 -8.15 -5.24
CA ASN A 80 -3.91 -9.55 -4.92
C ASN A 80 -3.20 -9.67 -3.56
N ALA A 81 -3.70 -10.56 -2.70
CA ALA A 81 -3.18 -10.75 -1.35
C ALA A 81 -1.83 -11.49 -1.28
N TYR A 82 -1.41 -12.12 -2.36
CA TYR A 82 -0.18 -12.91 -2.45
C TYR A 82 0.95 -12.18 -3.20
N ASN A 83 0.65 -11.00 -3.77
CA ASN A 83 1.61 -10.15 -4.45
C ASN A 83 1.56 -8.73 -3.84
N PHE A 84 2.66 -8.27 -3.29
CA PHE A 84 2.74 -6.98 -2.59
C PHE A 84 2.83 -5.77 -3.54
N ALA A 85 3.36 -5.95 -4.74
CA ALA A 85 3.77 -4.84 -5.62
C ALA A 85 2.61 -3.90 -5.98
N ASP A 86 1.47 -4.47 -6.32
CA ASP A 86 0.28 -3.73 -6.72
C ASP A 86 -0.34 -2.96 -5.53
N ALA A 87 -0.36 -3.60 -4.35
CA ALA A 87 -0.82 -2.96 -3.12
C ALA A 87 0.11 -1.81 -2.69
N LEU A 88 1.44 -1.94 -2.86
CA LEU A 88 2.37 -0.84 -2.62
C LEU A 88 2.08 0.34 -3.55
N SER A 89 1.90 0.08 -4.84
CA SER A 89 1.57 1.13 -5.82
C SER A 89 0.26 1.84 -5.47
N ALA A 90 -0.77 1.10 -5.09
CA ALA A 90 -2.08 1.64 -4.71
C ALA A 90 -2.04 2.42 -3.38
N SER A 91 -1.16 2.06 -2.45
CA SER A 91 -1.09 2.66 -1.12
C SER A 91 -0.79 4.17 -1.15
N ALA A 92 0.00 4.61 -2.12
CA ALA A 92 0.33 6.01 -2.32
C ALA A 92 -0.91 6.87 -2.66
N ALA A 93 -1.91 6.29 -3.29
CA ALA A 93 -3.14 6.99 -3.67
C ALA A 93 -4.06 7.29 -2.48
N GLY A 94 -3.72 6.84 -1.27
CA GLY A 94 -4.52 7.04 -0.05
C GLY A 94 -5.89 6.36 -0.10
N LYS A 95 -6.11 5.44 -1.04
CA LYS A 95 -7.35 4.70 -1.18
C LYS A 95 -7.37 3.49 -0.23
N PRO A 96 -8.54 3.13 0.33
CA PRO A 96 -8.70 1.87 1.02
C PRO A 96 -8.33 0.70 0.11
N ILE A 97 -7.56 -0.26 0.63
CA ILE A 97 -7.11 -1.43 -0.12
C ILE A 97 -7.79 -2.68 0.44
N MET A 98 -8.56 -3.36 -0.42
CA MET A 98 -9.06 -4.70 -0.13
C MET A 98 -8.15 -5.75 -0.76
N LEU A 99 -7.60 -6.63 0.06
CA LEU A 99 -6.82 -7.76 -0.40
C LEU A 99 -7.74 -8.88 -0.89
N VAL A 100 -7.52 -9.34 -2.11
CA VAL A 100 -8.36 -10.35 -2.76
C VAL A 100 -7.58 -11.59 -3.18
N GLY A 101 -8.27 -12.73 -3.20
CA GLY A 101 -7.79 -13.98 -3.79
C GLY A 101 -8.37 -14.20 -5.18
N SER A 102 -8.57 -15.48 -5.56
CA SER A 102 -9.21 -15.85 -6.82
C SER A 102 -10.72 -15.54 -6.88
N LYS A 103 -11.35 -15.34 -5.71
CA LYS A 103 -12.75 -14.93 -5.54
C LYS A 103 -12.89 -14.11 -4.26
N LEU A 104 -13.97 -13.35 -4.14
CA LEU A 104 -14.34 -12.66 -2.90
C LEU A 104 -15.08 -13.61 -1.96
N SER A 105 -14.90 -13.44 -0.65
CA SER A 105 -15.75 -14.07 0.37
C SER A 105 -17.09 -13.36 0.49
N ASP A 106 -18.06 -14.00 1.15
CA ASP A 106 -19.37 -13.40 1.39
C ASP A 106 -19.25 -12.16 2.28
N GLU A 107 -18.33 -12.16 3.25
CA GLU A 107 -18.06 -11.01 4.13
C GLU A 107 -17.44 -9.85 3.36
N GLN A 108 -16.53 -10.12 2.43
CA GLN A 108 -15.96 -9.09 1.55
C GLN A 108 -17.05 -8.48 0.66
N ILE A 109 -17.91 -9.30 0.08
CA ILE A 109 -19.04 -8.83 -0.73
C ILE A 109 -20.00 -7.99 0.12
N ALA A 110 -20.31 -8.43 1.35
CA ALA A 110 -21.16 -7.69 2.27
C ALA A 110 -20.57 -6.30 2.60
N TYR A 111 -19.26 -6.25 2.91
CA TYR A 111 -18.56 -4.99 3.15
C TYR A 111 -18.61 -4.06 1.92
N LEU A 112 -18.32 -4.58 0.73
CA LEU A 112 -18.35 -3.79 -0.50
C LEU A 112 -19.74 -3.24 -0.82
N LYS A 113 -20.81 -3.98 -0.50
CA LYS A 113 -22.19 -3.49 -0.61
C LYS A 113 -22.46 -2.29 0.29
N THR A 114 -21.92 -2.26 1.51
CA THR A 114 -22.07 -1.12 2.42
C THR A 114 -21.32 0.12 1.95
N ASN A 115 -20.31 -0.05 1.08
CA ASN A 115 -19.53 1.05 0.52
C ASN A 115 -20.28 1.86 -0.55
N ASN A 116 -21.50 1.47 -0.89
CA ASN A 116 -22.52 2.25 -1.57
C ASN A 116 -22.15 2.80 -2.95
N GLY A 117 -21.68 1.92 -3.84
CA GLY A 117 -21.65 2.19 -5.29
C GLY A 117 -20.54 3.13 -5.77
N LYS A 118 -19.48 3.26 -5.03
CA LYS A 118 -18.28 3.97 -5.47
C LYS A 118 -17.52 3.14 -6.52
N LYS A 119 -16.42 3.65 -6.96
CA LYS A 119 -15.61 3.01 -7.96
C LYS A 119 -14.68 1.97 -7.35
N PHE A 120 -14.52 0.85 -8.04
CA PHE A 120 -13.59 -0.21 -7.69
C PHE A 120 -12.43 -0.21 -8.67
N TYR A 121 -11.20 -0.06 -8.16
CA TYR A 121 -9.98 -0.15 -8.95
C TYR A 121 -9.37 -1.54 -8.79
N LEU A 122 -9.26 -2.30 -9.86
CA LEU A 122 -8.55 -3.58 -9.89
C LEU A 122 -7.10 -3.30 -10.26
N ILE A 123 -6.17 -3.50 -9.32
CA ILE A 123 -4.76 -3.21 -9.53
C ILE A 123 -4.03 -4.48 -9.93
N GLY A 124 -3.54 -4.48 -11.18
CA GLY A 124 -2.90 -5.61 -11.81
C GLY A 124 -3.76 -6.31 -12.86
N GLY A 125 -3.12 -7.17 -13.67
CA GLY A 125 -3.75 -7.91 -14.75
C GLY A 125 -4.78 -8.95 -14.29
N SER A 126 -5.46 -9.58 -15.24
CA SER A 126 -6.51 -10.58 -14.93
C SER A 126 -5.96 -11.90 -14.37
N ASP A 127 -4.69 -12.16 -14.53
CA ASP A 127 -3.92 -13.23 -13.90
C ASP A 127 -3.59 -12.94 -12.41
N VAL A 128 -3.58 -11.68 -12.05
CA VAL A 128 -3.30 -11.18 -10.69
C VAL A 128 -4.60 -10.94 -9.91
N VAL A 129 -5.50 -10.12 -10.45
CA VAL A 129 -6.86 -9.91 -9.92
C VAL A 129 -7.87 -10.51 -10.89
N SER A 130 -8.39 -11.69 -10.55
CA SER A 130 -9.13 -12.57 -11.46
C SER A 130 -10.40 -11.94 -12.03
N LYS A 131 -10.84 -12.48 -13.18
CA LYS A 131 -12.15 -12.15 -13.76
C LYS A 131 -13.33 -12.48 -12.84
N ASN A 132 -13.20 -13.46 -11.94
CA ASN A 132 -14.25 -13.75 -10.95
C ASN A 132 -14.44 -12.58 -9.98
N VAL A 133 -13.34 -11.99 -9.51
CA VAL A 133 -13.38 -10.78 -8.65
C VAL A 133 -13.99 -9.62 -9.44
N GLU A 134 -13.52 -9.38 -10.67
CA GLU A 134 -14.04 -8.32 -11.55
C GLU A 134 -15.55 -8.45 -11.77
N ASN A 135 -16.03 -9.65 -12.11
CA ASN A 135 -17.45 -9.94 -12.32
C ASN A 135 -18.29 -9.79 -11.04
N ALA A 136 -17.70 -10.05 -9.87
CA ALA A 136 -18.38 -9.86 -8.61
C ALA A 136 -18.56 -8.37 -8.27
N VAL A 137 -17.50 -7.56 -8.39
CA VAL A 137 -17.57 -6.13 -8.05
C VAL A 137 -18.28 -5.30 -9.11
N SER A 138 -18.31 -5.71 -10.39
CA SER A 138 -19.07 -5.01 -11.43
C SER A 138 -20.59 -5.02 -11.22
N LYS A 139 -21.09 -5.96 -10.39
CA LYS A 139 -22.49 -6.00 -9.95
C LYS A 139 -22.76 -5.01 -8.80
N LEU A 140 -21.74 -4.47 -8.19
CA LEU A 140 -21.82 -3.58 -7.03
C LEU A 140 -21.54 -2.11 -7.39
N GLY A 141 -20.85 -1.84 -8.48
CA GLY A 141 -20.50 -0.47 -8.88
C GLY A 141 -19.60 -0.41 -10.11
N ASN A 142 -19.10 0.78 -10.38
CA ASN A 142 -18.20 1.02 -11.50
C ASN A 142 -16.83 0.39 -11.26
N VAL A 143 -16.29 -0.29 -12.28
CA VAL A 143 -14.99 -0.96 -12.19
C VAL A 143 -14.03 -0.34 -13.20
N GLU A 144 -12.78 -0.12 -12.77
CA GLU A 144 -11.67 0.25 -13.63
C GLU A 144 -10.46 -0.59 -13.30
N ARG A 145 -9.85 -1.22 -14.30
CA ARG A 145 -8.62 -1.99 -14.14
C ARG A 145 -7.43 -1.09 -14.46
N LEU A 146 -6.42 -1.13 -13.55
CA LEU A 146 -5.15 -0.45 -13.71
C LEU A 146 -4.06 -1.52 -13.78
N GLU A 147 -3.53 -1.76 -14.98
CA GLU A 147 -2.57 -2.81 -15.25
C GLU A 147 -1.48 -2.35 -16.22
N GLY A 148 -0.31 -2.92 -16.07
CA GLY A 148 0.80 -2.84 -17.01
C GLY A 148 1.36 -4.22 -17.30
N SER A 149 2.35 -4.32 -18.18
CA SER A 149 2.99 -5.58 -18.56
C SER A 149 3.73 -6.27 -17.42
N ASP A 150 4.13 -5.50 -16.42
CA ASP A 150 4.78 -5.96 -15.20
C ASP A 150 4.46 -5.03 -14.02
N ARG A 151 5.02 -5.30 -12.83
CA ARG A 151 4.80 -4.49 -11.62
C ARG A 151 5.29 -3.05 -11.75
N PHE A 152 6.33 -2.80 -12.53
CA PHE A 152 6.88 -1.47 -12.75
C PHE A 152 5.94 -0.65 -13.65
N ALA A 153 5.45 -1.26 -14.73
CA ALA A 153 4.46 -0.66 -15.60
C ALA A 153 3.11 -0.43 -14.89
N THR A 154 2.64 -1.40 -14.07
CA THR A 154 1.44 -1.22 -13.24
C THR A 154 1.62 -0.06 -12.27
N SER A 155 2.79 0.07 -11.62
CA SER A 155 3.11 1.18 -10.73
C SER A 155 3.00 2.53 -11.44
N ARG A 156 3.51 2.65 -12.67
CA ARG A 156 3.36 3.85 -13.49
C ARG A 156 1.90 4.15 -13.83
N VAL A 157 1.13 3.14 -14.25
CA VAL A 157 -0.30 3.32 -14.58
C VAL A 157 -1.08 3.82 -13.37
N VAL A 158 -0.81 3.26 -12.17
CA VAL A 158 -1.42 3.73 -10.92
C VAL A 158 -1.02 5.18 -10.62
N ALA A 159 0.26 5.52 -10.78
CA ALA A 159 0.73 6.89 -10.58
C ALA A 159 0.08 7.87 -11.59
N GLU A 160 -0.01 7.52 -12.87
CA GLU A 160 -0.68 8.34 -13.88
C GLU A 160 -2.17 8.54 -13.61
N LYS A 161 -2.83 7.52 -13.04
CA LYS A 161 -4.25 7.58 -12.68
C LYS A 161 -4.53 8.54 -11.55
N PHE A 162 -3.79 8.41 -10.45
CA PHE A 162 -4.09 9.12 -9.21
C PHE A 162 -3.28 10.41 -9.03
N PHE A 163 -2.18 10.55 -9.76
CA PHE A 163 -1.28 11.70 -9.71
C PHE A 163 -1.04 12.25 -11.12
N ALA A 164 -2.14 12.62 -11.78
CA ALA A 164 -2.08 13.23 -13.10
C ALA A 164 -1.54 14.66 -13.03
N GLY A 165 -0.80 15.08 -14.06
CA GLY A 165 -0.26 16.43 -14.17
C GLY A 165 1.19 16.55 -13.68
N GLU A 166 1.60 17.77 -13.31
CA GLU A 166 2.96 18.06 -12.88
C GLU A 166 3.13 17.78 -11.40
N HIS A 167 4.19 17.07 -11.04
CA HIS A 167 4.54 16.77 -9.66
C HIS A 167 5.98 17.15 -9.36
N LYS A 168 6.20 17.95 -8.28
CA LYS A 168 7.56 18.37 -7.90
C LYS A 168 8.43 17.22 -7.42
N LYS A 169 7.83 16.20 -6.82
CA LYS A 169 8.54 15.07 -6.21
C LYS A 169 7.86 13.74 -6.47
N VAL A 170 8.65 12.67 -6.41
CA VAL A 170 8.23 11.28 -6.50
C VAL A 170 9.03 10.46 -5.49
N TYR A 171 8.40 9.43 -4.96
CA TYR A 171 9.05 8.43 -4.14
C TYR A 171 9.35 7.19 -4.98
N LEU A 172 10.56 6.66 -4.83
CA LEU A 172 11.03 5.45 -5.51
C LEU A 172 11.28 4.37 -4.46
N THR A 173 10.78 3.17 -4.69
CA THR A 173 11.04 2.02 -3.83
C THR A 173 11.37 0.78 -4.64
N TYR A 174 12.08 -0.17 -4.00
CA TYR A 174 12.48 -1.40 -4.66
C TYR A 174 11.28 -2.30 -4.96
N GLY A 175 11.06 -2.57 -6.24
CA GLY A 175 9.87 -3.30 -6.71
C GLY A 175 9.92 -4.81 -6.52
N LEU A 176 11.06 -5.40 -6.11
CA LEU A 176 11.22 -6.85 -5.96
C LEU A 176 11.13 -7.32 -4.50
N ASN A 177 11.01 -6.39 -3.54
CA ASN A 177 10.75 -6.66 -2.13
C ASN A 177 9.88 -5.54 -1.54
N PHE A 178 9.25 -5.75 -0.37
CA PHE A 178 8.20 -4.86 0.14
C PHE A 178 8.57 -3.98 1.35
N PRO A 179 9.59 -4.27 2.20
CA PRO A 179 9.73 -3.60 3.50
C PRO A 179 9.81 -2.08 3.41
N ASP A 180 10.65 -1.57 2.51
CA ASP A 180 10.88 -0.13 2.34
C ASP A 180 9.66 0.58 1.75
N GLY A 181 8.98 -0.09 0.80
CA GLY A 181 7.76 0.43 0.17
C GLY A 181 6.55 0.44 1.09
N LEU A 182 6.45 -0.49 2.03
CA LEU A 182 5.27 -0.62 2.88
C LEU A 182 5.04 0.60 3.78
N CYS A 183 6.12 1.21 4.30
CA CYS A 183 6.04 2.43 5.10
C CYS A 183 5.83 3.68 4.24
N ALA A 184 6.10 3.60 2.95
CA ALA A 184 6.04 4.73 2.02
C ALA A 184 4.62 5.19 1.72
N GLY A 185 3.64 4.27 1.67
CA GLY A 185 2.27 4.61 1.26
C GLY A 185 1.66 5.73 2.09
N VAL A 186 1.81 5.69 3.41
CA VAL A 186 1.33 6.76 4.31
C VAL A 186 2.03 8.09 4.02
N LEU A 187 3.35 8.07 3.82
CA LEU A 187 4.13 9.27 3.49
C LEU A 187 3.69 9.87 2.13
N CYS A 188 3.54 9.03 1.12
CA CYS A 188 3.10 9.43 -0.21
C CYS A 188 1.69 10.04 -0.18
N ALA A 189 0.76 9.41 0.55
CA ALA A 189 -0.61 9.91 0.69
C ALA A 189 -0.66 11.28 1.42
N ILE A 190 0.13 11.47 2.49
CA ILE A 190 0.23 12.76 3.20
C ILE A 190 0.79 13.85 2.28
N ASP A 191 1.82 13.50 1.51
CA ASP A 191 2.53 14.41 0.62
C ASP A 191 1.83 14.63 -0.72
N ASN A 192 0.75 13.92 -0.98
CA ASN A 192 0.09 13.85 -2.29
C ASN A 192 1.10 13.62 -3.43
N SER A 193 1.93 12.60 -3.27
CA SER A 193 3.06 12.33 -4.18
C SER A 193 3.05 10.86 -4.61
N PRO A 194 3.36 10.57 -5.88
CA PRO A 194 3.36 9.20 -6.38
C PRO A 194 4.50 8.35 -5.80
N LEU A 195 4.24 7.05 -5.69
CA LEU A 195 5.22 6.01 -5.41
C LEU A 195 5.43 5.18 -6.66
N LEU A 196 6.67 5.09 -7.12
CA LEU A 196 7.05 4.28 -8.27
C LEU A 196 7.94 3.11 -7.84
N LEU A 197 7.66 1.94 -8.38
CA LEU A 197 8.49 0.77 -8.21
C LEU A 197 9.65 0.82 -9.20
N VAL A 198 10.86 0.55 -8.72
CA VAL A 198 12.08 0.51 -9.53
C VAL A 198 12.99 -0.64 -9.11
N SER A 199 13.95 -0.96 -9.95
CA SER A 199 15.15 -1.75 -9.61
C SER A 199 16.35 -1.20 -10.38
N ASN A 200 17.55 -1.61 -10.01
CA ASN A 200 18.76 -1.17 -10.77
C ASN A 200 18.71 -1.54 -12.26
N SER A 201 17.98 -2.59 -12.61
CA SER A 201 17.81 -3.08 -13.99
C SER A 201 16.52 -2.60 -14.67
N ASN A 202 15.57 -2.02 -13.94
CA ASN A 202 14.30 -1.54 -14.51
C ASN A 202 13.94 -0.16 -13.97
N LEU A 203 14.28 0.85 -14.76
CA LEU A 203 14.06 2.28 -14.48
C LEU A 203 13.12 2.92 -15.52
N SER A 204 12.85 2.25 -16.64
CA SER A 204 12.19 2.84 -17.82
C SER A 204 10.81 3.39 -17.51
N GLU A 205 10.00 2.65 -16.74
CA GLU A 205 8.65 3.05 -16.40
C GLU A 205 8.62 4.27 -15.48
N ALA A 206 9.53 4.29 -14.49
CA ALA A 206 9.70 5.46 -13.62
C ALA A 206 10.22 6.67 -14.41
N ALA A 207 11.19 6.49 -15.31
CA ALA A 207 11.70 7.55 -16.15
C ALA A 207 10.61 8.17 -17.05
N ALA A 208 9.75 7.33 -17.64
CA ALA A 208 8.61 7.78 -18.43
C ALA A 208 7.66 8.67 -17.64
N TYR A 209 7.27 8.24 -16.42
CA TYR A 209 6.44 9.05 -15.53
C TYR A 209 7.12 10.36 -15.12
N ILE A 210 8.37 10.30 -14.67
CA ILE A 210 9.16 11.44 -14.20
C ILE A 210 9.26 12.52 -15.29
N SER A 211 9.54 12.11 -16.52
CA SER A 211 9.60 13.03 -17.67
C SER A 211 8.25 13.67 -17.97
N LYS A 212 7.18 12.87 -18.02
CA LYS A 212 5.81 13.33 -18.32
C LYS A 212 5.28 14.28 -17.24
N ALA A 213 5.51 13.96 -15.97
CA ALA A 213 5.06 14.73 -14.81
C ALA A 213 6.01 15.88 -14.44
N LYS A 214 7.10 16.09 -15.18
CA LYS A 214 8.12 17.14 -14.95
C LYS A 214 8.66 17.12 -13.50
N VAL A 215 8.92 15.94 -12.98
CA VAL A 215 9.40 15.76 -11.61
C VAL A 215 10.78 16.40 -11.44
N GLN A 216 10.96 17.08 -10.30
CA GLN A 216 12.20 17.79 -9.98
C GLN A 216 13.06 17.08 -8.93
N LYS A 217 12.42 16.24 -8.09
CA LYS A 217 13.09 15.53 -6.99
C LYS A 217 12.59 14.09 -6.89
N CYS A 218 13.53 13.16 -6.76
CA CYS A 218 13.28 11.77 -6.44
C CYS A 218 13.76 11.47 -5.02
N PHE A 219 12.91 10.86 -4.22
CA PHE A 219 13.27 10.34 -2.90
C PHE A 219 13.34 8.82 -2.99
N VAL A 220 14.51 8.26 -2.70
CA VAL A 220 14.73 6.81 -2.69
C VAL A 220 14.45 6.28 -1.29
N LEU A 221 13.64 5.23 -1.22
CA LEU A 221 13.30 4.50 -0.01
C LEU A 221 13.95 3.13 -0.07
N GLY A 222 14.95 2.93 0.76
CA GLY A 222 15.80 1.75 0.78
C GLY A 222 17.29 2.08 0.64
N GLY A 223 18.13 1.07 0.84
CA GLY A 223 19.58 1.20 0.75
C GLY A 223 20.11 1.24 -0.68
N ASP A 224 21.36 1.68 -0.81
CA ASP A 224 22.08 1.81 -2.10
C ASP A 224 22.33 0.44 -2.77
N ASP A 225 22.30 -0.64 -1.99
CA ASP A 225 22.35 -2.03 -2.46
C ASP A 225 21.12 -2.46 -3.27
N LEU A 226 19.95 -1.87 -2.99
CA LEU A 226 18.68 -2.17 -3.68
C LEU A 226 18.42 -1.20 -4.82
N ILE A 227 18.61 0.10 -4.59
CA ILE A 227 18.47 1.17 -5.58
C ILE A 227 19.69 2.06 -5.49
N SER A 228 20.65 1.85 -6.37
CA SER A 228 21.91 2.60 -6.31
C SER A 228 21.70 4.09 -6.58
N SER A 229 22.53 4.90 -5.94
CA SER A 229 22.56 6.35 -6.18
C SER A 229 22.80 6.67 -7.65
N GLU A 230 23.58 5.84 -8.37
CA GLU A 230 23.77 5.98 -9.81
C GLU A 230 22.46 5.76 -10.58
N ALA A 231 21.70 4.70 -10.25
CA ALA A 231 20.41 4.41 -10.87
C ALA A 231 19.40 5.55 -10.61
N ALA A 232 19.30 6.02 -9.37
CA ALA A 232 18.42 7.14 -9.01
C ALA A 232 18.79 8.43 -9.75
N ASN A 233 20.08 8.73 -9.88
CA ASN A 233 20.55 9.93 -10.58
C ASN A 233 20.29 9.88 -12.10
N LYS A 234 20.25 8.68 -12.71
CA LYS A 234 19.87 8.53 -14.13
C LYS A 234 18.44 9.00 -14.41
N LEU A 235 17.53 8.88 -13.44
CA LEU A 235 16.12 9.24 -13.60
C LEU A 235 15.88 10.77 -13.69
N LEU A 236 16.78 11.59 -13.14
CA LEU A 236 16.66 13.06 -13.15
C LEU A 236 17.54 13.72 -14.22
N LYS A 237 18.45 12.97 -14.82
CA LYS A 237 19.27 13.50 -15.95
C LYS A 237 18.37 13.55 -17.20
N LYS A 238 18.19 14.76 -17.71
CA LYS A 238 17.59 15.00 -19.03
C LYS A 238 18.54 14.61 -20.13
#